data_31bc28fdd45dd5332365de8c26641424
#
_entry.id   31bc28fdd45dd5332365de8c26641424
#
_cell.length_a   1.000
_cell.length_b   1.000
_cell.length_c   1.000
_cell.angle_alpha   90.00
_cell.angle_beta   90.00
_cell.angle_gamma   90.00
#
_symmetry.space_group_name_H-M   'P 1'
#
loop_
_entity.id
_entity.type
_entity.pdbx_description
1 polymer ?
#
loop_
_entity_poly.entity_id
_entity_poly.type
_entity_poly.pdbx_seq_one_letter_code
_entity_poly.pdbx_strand_id
1 'polypeptide(L)'
;MTLLLITILLVFFIKMKKKKKRLLLSLNKKRSELISYFSKLDSFKGSLYDLFYFHKGLAEKFPDLINKVPSVCPDKYGVFRTKDIATMSPDDVFLGGICGLFTHNITTWELYKKTDKEAYNIVLNQYYKLLKAGKFMMLQIIDKEISQP
;
A
#
# COMPACT_ATOMS: atom_id res chain seq x y z
N MET A 1 18.22 -50.01 5.63
CA MET A 1 18.59 -48.75 4.95
C MET A 1 17.38 -48.06 4.26
N THR A 2 16.58 -48.79 3.50
CA THR A 2 15.40 -48.27 2.82
C THR A 2 14.32 -47.71 3.78
N LEU A 3 14.08 -48.39 4.91
CA LEU A 3 13.11 -47.97 5.90
C LEU A 3 13.49 -46.61 6.59
N LEU A 4 14.79 -46.43 6.88
CA LEU A 4 15.30 -45.19 7.48
C LEU A 4 15.15 -44.00 6.50
N LEU A 5 15.43 -44.21 5.23
CA LEU A 5 15.30 -43.21 4.19
C LEU A 5 13.84 -42.80 4.00
N ILE A 6 12.91 -43.73 3.99
CA ILE A 6 11.47 -43.51 3.90
C ILE A 6 10.98 -42.71 5.12
N THR A 7 11.45 -43.04 6.33
CA THR A 7 11.11 -42.34 7.56
C THR A 7 11.60 -40.89 7.52
N ILE A 8 12.82 -40.65 7.06
CA ILE A 8 13.41 -39.31 6.91
C ILE A 8 12.61 -38.49 5.88
N LEU A 9 12.24 -39.08 4.75
CA LEU A 9 11.39 -38.41 3.74
C LEU A 9 10.01 -38.08 4.28
N LEU A 10 9.37 -38.97 5.03
CA LEU A 10 8.06 -38.73 5.64
C LEU A 10 8.11 -37.57 6.66
N VAL A 11 9.14 -37.55 7.50
CA VAL A 11 9.34 -36.45 8.46
C VAL A 11 9.55 -35.14 7.74
N PHE A 12 10.34 -35.14 6.66
CA PHE A 12 10.58 -33.98 5.82
C PHE A 12 9.27 -33.45 5.19
N PHE A 13 8.46 -34.35 4.61
CA PHE A 13 7.16 -34.03 4.03
C PHE A 13 6.20 -33.44 5.05
N ILE A 14 6.12 -34.02 6.26
CA ILE A 14 5.26 -33.51 7.34
C ILE A 14 5.69 -32.11 7.77
N LYS A 15 6.99 -31.85 7.91
CA LYS A 15 7.53 -30.53 8.25
C LYS A 15 7.24 -29.50 7.17
N MET A 16 7.40 -29.87 5.91
CA MET A 16 7.08 -29.00 4.78
C MET A 16 5.59 -28.65 4.73
N LYS A 17 4.72 -29.64 4.94
CA LYS A 17 3.27 -29.45 4.97
C LYS A 17 2.84 -28.50 6.10
N LYS A 18 3.41 -28.63 7.29
CA LYS A 18 3.19 -27.73 8.43
C LYS A 18 3.66 -26.31 8.14
N LYS A 19 4.84 -26.18 7.55
CA LYS A 19 5.40 -24.86 7.16
C LYS A 19 4.51 -24.16 6.14
N LYS A 20 4.04 -24.88 5.13
CA LYS A 20 3.14 -24.39 4.10
C LYS A 20 1.79 -23.92 4.69
N LYS A 21 1.23 -24.71 5.61
CA LYS A 21 -0.01 -24.36 6.31
C LYS A 21 0.16 -23.09 7.15
N ARG A 22 1.26 -22.93 7.87
CA ARG A 22 1.57 -21.74 8.66
C ARG A 22 1.70 -20.51 7.76
N LEU A 23 2.37 -20.66 6.62
CA LEU A 23 2.52 -19.58 5.65
C LEU A 23 1.16 -19.12 5.11
N LEU A 24 0.28 -20.04 4.74
CA LEU A 24 -1.07 -19.76 4.27
C LEU A 24 -1.91 -19.02 5.32
N LEU A 25 -1.85 -19.45 6.59
CA LEU A 25 -2.54 -18.77 7.69
C LEU A 25 -2.02 -17.35 7.88
N SER A 26 -0.71 -17.16 7.81
CA SER A 26 -0.07 -15.85 7.91
C SER A 26 -0.48 -14.92 6.77
N LEU A 27 -0.50 -15.41 5.54
CA LEU A 27 -0.90 -14.64 4.36
C LEU A 27 -2.39 -14.27 4.42
N ASN A 28 -3.26 -15.19 4.82
CA ASN A 28 -4.69 -14.90 4.97
C ASN A 28 -4.95 -13.88 6.08
N LYS A 29 -4.21 -13.95 7.18
CA LYS A 29 -4.27 -12.95 8.24
C LYS A 29 -3.84 -11.57 7.73
N LYS A 30 -2.72 -11.50 7.02
CA LYS A 30 -2.22 -10.27 6.42
C LYS A 30 -3.25 -9.67 5.44
N ARG A 31 -3.88 -10.51 4.62
CA ARG A 31 -4.94 -10.09 3.69
C ARG A 31 -6.12 -9.45 4.42
N SER A 32 -6.60 -10.08 5.49
CA SER A 32 -7.69 -9.54 6.30
C SER A 32 -7.32 -8.22 6.97
N GLU A 33 -6.12 -8.11 7.49
CA GLU A 33 -5.60 -6.87 8.09
C GLU A 33 -5.50 -5.74 7.06
N LEU A 34 -5.07 -6.06 5.84
CA LEU A 34 -4.99 -5.11 4.74
C LEU A 34 -6.37 -4.58 4.36
N ILE A 35 -7.34 -5.47 4.17
CA ILE A 35 -8.74 -5.10 3.86
C ILE A 35 -9.32 -4.24 4.98
N SER A 36 -9.12 -4.64 6.24
CA SER A 36 -9.57 -3.87 7.39
C SER A 36 -8.93 -2.48 7.46
N TYR A 37 -7.65 -2.37 7.17
CA TYR A 37 -6.95 -1.08 7.13
C TYR A 37 -7.54 -0.17 6.06
N PHE A 38 -7.74 -0.67 4.85
CA PHE A 38 -8.32 0.11 3.75
C PHE A 38 -9.78 0.47 3.94
N SER A 39 -10.51 -0.23 4.81
CA SER A 39 -11.91 0.12 5.09
C SER A 39 -12.06 1.54 5.64
N LYS A 40 -11.01 2.09 6.22
CA LYS A 40 -10.98 3.49 6.69
C LYS A 40 -11.14 4.50 5.56
N LEU A 41 -10.82 4.12 4.32
CA LEU A 41 -11.00 4.99 3.15
C LEU A 41 -12.44 5.00 2.62
N ASP A 42 -13.26 4.00 2.94
CA ASP A 42 -14.60 3.87 2.37
C ASP A 42 -15.55 5.00 2.79
N SER A 43 -15.34 5.57 3.98
CA SER A 43 -16.09 6.71 4.51
C SER A 43 -15.24 7.96 4.63
N PHE A 44 -14.20 8.07 3.82
CA PHE A 44 -13.24 9.17 3.91
C PHE A 44 -13.89 10.52 3.57
N LYS A 45 -13.79 11.46 4.50
CA LYS A 45 -14.25 12.86 4.35
C LYS A 45 -13.17 13.85 4.83
N GLY A 46 -11.92 13.44 4.83
CA GLY A 46 -10.83 14.18 5.41
C GLY A 46 -10.09 15.10 4.44
N SER A 47 -8.89 15.45 4.82
CA SER A 47 -8.00 16.36 4.12
C SER A 47 -6.86 15.58 3.42
N LEU A 48 -6.03 16.30 2.68
CA LEU A 48 -4.79 15.73 2.12
C LEU A 48 -3.86 15.22 3.21
N TYR A 49 -3.82 15.87 4.38
CA TYR A 49 -3.07 15.37 5.53
C TYR A 49 -3.57 14.00 5.97
N ASP A 50 -4.88 13.79 6.02
CA ASP A 50 -5.45 12.50 6.43
C ASP A 50 -5.09 11.40 5.44
N LEU A 51 -5.12 11.68 4.14
CA LEU A 51 -4.68 10.74 3.12
C LEU A 51 -3.18 10.44 3.21
N PHE A 52 -2.38 11.46 3.45
CA PHE A 52 -0.95 11.30 3.65
C PHE A 52 -0.64 10.40 4.84
N TYR A 53 -1.23 10.66 6.00
CA TYR A 53 -1.00 9.84 7.20
C TYR A 53 -1.56 8.43 7.07
N PHE A 54 -2.67 8.26 6.36
CA PHE A 54 -3.15 6.93 5.99
C PHE A 54 -2.11 6.18 5.15
N HIS A 55 -1.58 6.83 4.14
CA HIS A 55 -0.57 6.26 3.25
C HIS A 55 0.73 5.93 3.98
N LYS A 56 1.17 6.84 4.85
CA LYS A 56 2.34 6.63 5.70
C LYS A 56 2.15 5.42 6.63
N GLY A 57 1.00 5.33 7.28
CA GLY A 57 0.65 4.18 8.13
C GLY A 57 0.58 2.87 7.35
N LEU A 58 0.10 2.91 6.10
CA LEU A 58 0.10 1.76 5.22
C LEU A 58 1.52 1.25 4.93
N ALA A 59 2.44 2.16 4.62
CA ALA A 59 3.84 1.83 4.37
C ALA A 59 4.55 1.29 5.61
N GLU A 60 4.22 1.83 6.78
CA GLU A 60 4.78 1.36 8.06
C GLU A 60 4.23 -0.01 8.47
N LYS A 61 2.96 -0.26 8.21
CA LYS A 61 2.29 -1.50 8.62
C LYS A 61 2.53 -2.66 7.65
N PHE A 62 2.63 -2.39 6.35
CA PHE A 62 2.79 -3.39 5.30
C PHE A 62 4.00 -3.10 4.41
N PRO A 63 5.22 -2.97 4.99
CA PRO A 63 6.40 -2.56 4.22
C PRO A 63 6.74 -3.53 3.09
N ASP A 64 6.59 -4.83 3.32
CA ASP A 64 6.91 -5.85 2.32
C ASP A 64 5.97 -5.81 1.12
N LEU A 65 4.68 -5.57 1.36
CA LEU A 65 3.69 -5.44 0.29
C LEU A 65 3.87 -4.14 -0.50
N ILE A 66 4.03 -3.02 0.19
CA ILE A 66 4.13 -1.73 -0.46
C ILE A 66 5.39 -1.61 -1.33
N ASN A 67 6.48 -2.26 -0.92
CA ASN A 67 7.72 -2.30 -1.70
C ASN A 67 7.58 -3.07 -3.02
N LYS A 68 6.61 -3.97 -3.12
CA LYS A 68 6.31 -4.74 -4.34
C LYS A 68 5.36 -4.02 -5.28
N VAL A 69 4.69 -2.97 -4.81
CA VAL A 69 3.78 -2.18 -5.64
C VAL A 69 4.59 -1.24 -6.52
N PRO A 70 4.40 -1.26 -7.84
CA PRO A 70 5.05 -0.29 -8.72
C PRO A 70 4.57 1.12 -8.39
N SER A 71 5.42 2.11 -8.69
CA SER A 71 5.06 3.51 -8.48
C SER A 71 3.74 3.82 -9.21
N VAL A 72 2.73 4.24 -8.46
CA VAL A 72 1.39 4.54 -9.00
C VAL A 72 1.25 6.01 -9.39
N CYS A 73 2.28 6.81 -9.14
CA CYS A 73 2.26 8.22 -9.48
C CYS A 73 3.04 8.48 -10.77
N PRO A 74 2.47 9.20 -11.76
CA PRO A 74 3.25 9.62 -12.92
C PRO A 74 4.37 10.55 -12.45
N ASP A 75 5.61 10.16 -12.71
CA ASP A 75 6.81 10.85 -12.25
C ASP A 75 7.02 12.24 -12.84
N LYS A 76 6.19 12.64 -13.79
CA LYS A 76 6.40 13.87 -14.55
C LYS A 76 6.21 15.14 -13.71
N TYR A 77 5.41 15.09 -12.64
CA TYR A 77 5.00 16.29 -11.91
C TYR A 77 5.07 16.19 -10.39
N GLY A 78 5.62 15.12 -9.87
CA GLY A 78 5.76 14.93 -8.44
C GLY A 78 6.29 13.56 -8.13
N VAL A 79 7.39 13.49 -7.42
CA VAL A 79 8.00 12.22 -7.02
C VAL A 79 7.28 11.74 -5.77
N PHE A 80 6.13 11.14 -5.97
CA PHE A 80 5.43 10.44 -4.92
C PHE A 80 5.59 8.94 -5.14
N ARG A 81 6.47 8.33 -4.36
CA ARG A 81 6.69 6.88 -4.40
C ARG A 81 6.10 6.23 -3.18
N THR A 82 5.28 5.22 -3.38
CA THR A 82 4.62 4.51 -2.29
C THR A 82 5.58 3.96 -1.24
N LYS A 83 6.74 3.46 -1.67
CA LYS A 83 7.75 2.88 -0.76
C LYS A 83 8.47 3.90 0.11
N ASP A 84 8.62 5.13 -0.36
CA ASP A 84 9.41 6.17 0.32
C ASP A 84 8.56 6.95 1.34
N ILE A 85 7.25 6.79 1.30
CA ILE A 85 6.32 7.58 2.12
C ILE A 85 6.53 7.38 3.63
N ALA A 86 7.03 6.21 4.06
CA ALA A 86 7.27 5.92 5.47
C ALA A 86 8.24 6.90 6.14
N THR A 87 9.18 7.45 5.37
CA THR A 87 10.22 8.36 5.86
C THR A 87 9.97 9.83 5.49
N MET A 88 8.88 10.11 4.78
CA MET A 88 8.56 11.46 4.32
C MET A 88 7.67 12.22 5.31
N SER A 89 7.75 13.54 5.24
CA SER A 89 6.81 14.47 5.87
C SER A 89 5.88 15.07 4.82
N PRO A 90 4.78 15.74 5.21
CA PRO A 90 3.91 16.44 4.27
C PRO A 90 4.61 17.49 3.41
N ASP A 91 5.71 18.04 3.88
CA ASP A 91 6.52 19.02 3.14
C ASP A 91 7.36 18.36 2.04
N ASP A 92 7.64 17.07 2.16
CA ASP A 92 8.45 16.31 1.21
C ASP A 92 7.63 15.72 0.06
N VAL A 93 6.31 15.62 0.22
CA VAL A 93 5.44 14.96 -0.74
C VAL A 93 4.79 15.98 -1.67
N PHE A 94 5.16 15.93 -2.94
CA PHE A 94 4.61 16.79 -3.97
C PHE A 94 3.51 16.08 -4.74
N LEU A 95 2.35 16.73 -4.83
CA LEU A 95 1.22 16.25 -5.59
C LEU A 95 1.00 17.17 -6.80
N GLY A 96 0.93 16.58 -7.98
CA GLY A 96 0.66 17.31 -9.21
C GLY A 96 -0.75 17.88 -9.25
N GLY A 97 -0.87 19.12 -9.69
CA GLY A 97 -2.16 19.73 -9.98
C GLY A 97 -2.65 19.37 -11.39
N ILE A 98 -3.78 19.98 -11.77
CA ILE A 98 -4.37 19.80 -13.09
C ILE A 98 -3.33 20.20 -14.17
N CYS A 99 -3.14 19.32 -15.14
CA CYS A 99 -2.20 19.53 -16.27
C CYS A 99 -0.74 19.74 -15.86
N GLY A 100 -0.35 19.41 -14.63
CA GLY A 100 1.02 19.50 -14.15
C GLY A 100 1.55 20.93 -13.97
N LEU A 101 0.68 21.91 -14.03
CA LEU A 101 1.08 23.30 -13.90
C LEU A 101 1.36 23.74 -12.47
N PHE A 102 0.84 22.98 -11.49
CA PHE A 102 0.96 23.31 -10.07
C PHE A 102 1.44 22.09 -9.31
N THR A 103 2.74 21.97 -9.14
CA THR A 103 3.32 20.97 -8.25
C THR A 103 3.60 21.63 -6.91
N HIS A 104 2.80 21.28 -5.90
CA HIS A 104 2.97 21.77 -4.55
C HIS A 104 3.10 20.57 -3.59
N ASN A 105 3.78 20.80 -2.46
CA ASN A 105 3.77 19.82 -1.39
C ASN A 105 2.39 19.81 -0.70
N ILE A 106 2.15 18.75 0.09
CA ILE A 106 0.86 18.57 0.76
C ILE A 106 0.54 19.73 1.67
N THR A 107 1.53 20.26 2.40
CA THR A 107 1.35 21.40 3.31
C THR A 107 0.89 22.64 2.54
N THR A 108 1.48 22.90 1.39
CA THR A 108 1.08 24.03 0.54
C THR A 108 -0.33 23.84 -0.02
N TRP A 109 -0.68 22.64 -0.47
CA TRP A 109 -2.04 22.34 -0.94
C TRP A 109 -3.09 22.56 0.16
N GLU A 110 -2.77 22.22 1.41
CA GLU A 110 -3.69 22.48 2.54
C GLU A 110 -3.94 23.98 2.74
N LEU A 111 -2.95 24.83 2.47
CA LEU A 111 -3.15 26.29 2.49
C LEU A 111 -4.10 26.75 1.37
N TYR A 112 -4.07 26.11 0.20
CA TYR A 112 -4.95 26.42 -0.92
C TYR A 112 -6.39 25.94 -0.75
N LYS A 113 -6.69 25.13 0.27
CA LYS A 113 -8.04 24.62 0.54
C LYS A 113 -9.10 25.71 0.62
N LYS A 114 -8.74 26.88 1.15
CA LYS A 114 -9.65 28.02 1.30
C LYS A 114 -9.64 28.96 0.09
N THR A 115 -8.52 29.08 -0.61
CA THR A 115 -8.33 30.07 -1.68
C THR A 115 -8.61 29.50 -3.07
N ASP A 116 -8.39 28.21 -3.27
CA ASP A 116 -8.66 27.50 -4.53
C ASP A 116 -9.22 26.11 -4.23
N LYS A 117 -10.46 26.10 -3.76
CA LYS A 117 -11.15 24.87 -3.35
C LYS A 117 -11.30 23.87 -4.47
N GLU A 118 -11.50 24.33 -5.70
CA GLU A 118 -11.67 23.43 -6.86
C GLU A 118 -10.40 22.67 -7.16
N ALA A 119 -9.26 23.35 -7.25
CA ALA A 119 -7.96 22.72 -7.46
C ALA A 119 -7.62 21.75 -6.32
N TYR A 120 -7.87 22.17 -5.08
CA TYR A 120 -7.66 21.32 -3.92
C TYR A 120 -8.48 20.01 -4.00
N ASN A 121 -9.76 20.11 -4.33
CA ASN A 121 -10.63 18.94 -4.44
C ASN A 121 -10.21 18.00 -5.56
N ILE A 122 -9.70 18.50 -6.66
CA ILE A 122 -9.18 17.69 -7.75
C ILE A 122 -7.96 16.89 -7.30
N VAL A 123 -7.02 17.53 -6.64
CA VAL A 123 -5.82 16.86 -6.10
C VAL A 123 -6.20 15.84 -5.03
N LEU A 124 -7.12 16.19 -4.14
CA LEU A 124 -7.64 15.28 -3.12
C LEU A 124 -8.25 14.01 -3.75
N ASN A 125 -9.09 14.17 -4.77
CA ASN A 125 -9.71 13.06 -5.47
C ASN A 125 -8.69 12.20 -6.21
N GLN A 126 -7.68 12.82 -6.82
CA GLN A 126 -6.60 12.09 -7.48
C GLN A 126 -5.80 11.24 -6.49
N TYR A 127 -5.46 11.81 -5.36
CA TYR A 127 -4.74 11.07 -4.30
C TYR A 127 -5.58 9.91 -3.77
N TYR A 128 -6.86 10.15 -3.52
CA TYR A 128 -7.78 9.12 -3.06
C TYR A 128 -7.88 7.95 -4.05
N LYS A 129 -8.01 8.25 -5.35
CA LYS A 129 -8.02 7.22 -6.41
C LYS A 129 -6.70 6.46 -6.49
N LEU A 130 -5.59 7.15 -6.29
CA LEU A 130 -4.27 6.53 -6.25
C LEU A 130 -4.16 5.50 -5.14
N LEU A 131 -4.62 5.84 -3.93
CA LEU A 131 -4.60 4.92 -2.80
C LEU A 131 -5.52 3.72 -3.04
N LYS A 132 -6.67 3.91 -3.66
CA LYS A 132 -7.56 2.79 -4.03
C LYS A 132 -6.93 1.87 -5.08
N ALA A 133 -6.23 2.43 -6.05
CA ALA A 133 -5.47 1.63 -7.01
C ALA A 133 -4.37 0.81 -6.31
N GLY A 134 -3.69 1.42 -5.35
CA GLY A 134 -2.69 0.74 -4.52
C GLY A 134 -3.28 -0.43 -3.74
N LYS A 135 -4.47 -0.26 -3.16
CA LYS A 135 -5.22 -1.35 -2.52
C LYS A 135 -5.38 -2.55 -3.45
N PHE A 136 -5.88 -2.29 -4.64
CA PHE A 136 -6.13 -3.34 -5.64
C PHE A 136 -4.83 -4.09 -5.98
N MET A 137 -3.74 -3.37 -6.21
CA MET A 137 -2.43 -3.96 -6.51
C MET A 137 -1.90 -4.80 -5.34
N MET A 138 -2.00 -4.31 -4.11
CA MET A 138 -1.54 -5.03 -2.93
C MET A 138 -2.34 -6.31 -2.71
N LEU A 139 -3.64 -6.28 -2.93
CA LEU A 139 -4.49 -7.47 -2.85
C LEU A 139 -4.14 -8.49 -3.93
N GLN A 140 -3.85 -8.04 -5.16
CA GLN A 140 -3.40 -8.94 -6.22
C GLN A 140 -2.08 -9.63 -5.86
N ILE A 141 -1.13 -8.91 -5.28
CA ILE A 141 0.16 -9.46 -4.86
C ILE A 141 -0.03 -10.54 -3.81
N ILE A 142 -0.82 -10.26 -2.77
CA ILE A 142 -1.02 -11.22 -1.69
C ILE A 142 -1.84 -12.44 -2.16
N ASP A 143 -2.83 -12.25 -3.02
CA ASP A 143 -3.62 -13.34 -3.59
C ASP A 143 -2.76 -14.25 -4.46
N LYS A 144 -1.80 -13.69 -5.19
CA LYS A 144 -0.83 -14.48 -5.95
C LYS A 144 0.08 -15.31 -5.02
N GLU A 145 0.55 -14.72 -3.92
CA GLU A 145 1.35 -15.43 -2.93
C GLU A 145 0.55 -16.56 -2.26
N ILE A 146 -0.74 -16.36 -1.99
CA ILE A 146 -1.64 -17.38 -1.44
C ILE A 146 -1.82 -18.54 -2.42
N SER A 147 -1.95 -18.26 -3.71
CA SER A 147 -2.14 -19.29 -4.74
C SER A 147 -0.86 -20.07 -5.07
N GLN A 148 0.30 -19.55 -4.69
CA GLN A 148 1.63 -20.16 -4.95
C GLN A 148 2.46 -20.25 -3.66
N PRO A 149 1.95 -20.87 -2.59
CA PRO A 149 2.67 -20.95 -1.33
C PRO A 149 3.88 -21.88 -1.37
#